data_412c321f04bd9eb2ea5b53df00f7d780
#
_entry.id   412c321f04bd9eb2ea5b53df00f7d780
#
_cell.length_a   1.000
_cell.length_b   1.000
_cell.length_c   1.000
_cell.angle_alpha   90.00
_cell.angle_beta   90.00
_cell.angle_gamma   90.00
#
_symmetry.space_group_name_H-M   'P 1'
#
loop_
_entity.id
_entity.type
_entity.pdbx_description
1 polymer ?
#
loop_
_entity_poly.entity_id
_entity_poly.type
_entity_poly.pdbx_seq_one_letter_code
_entity_poly.pdbx_strand_id
1 'polypeptide(L)'
;MNPVACPGPRRLASFALASVPGSERVALAQVADSVADLNLPPRRLDQLKTAVAEATMNAIEHGNDNRPDLAVDIEVFYSGTEIIVTITDHGGRGGPGWAGEGDDAEIPDLDRKLSGDQGPRGWGLFLIRHMVDGMEVTAEGEHHTVRLTIRTPVPGG
;
A
#
# COMPACT_ATOMS: atom_id res chain seq x y z
N MET A 1 -4.54 10.06 35.31
CA MET A 1 -4.40 10.02 34.60
C MET A 1 -4.86 9.41 33.84
N ASN A 2 -5.00 9.50 33.27
CA ASN A 2 -5.57 9.05 32.51
C ASN A 2 -5.03 8.23 31.74
N PRO A 3 -5.23 7.55 31.64
CA PRO A 3 -4.86 6.69 31.02
C PRO A 3 -5.02 6.65 29.88
N VAL A 4 -4.95 6.84 29.53
CA VAL A 4 -5.12 6.84 28.58
C VAL A 4 -5.00 5.89 27.86
N ALA A 5 -5.56 5.71 27.67
CA ALA A 5 -5.79 4.88 26.83
C ALA A 5 -4.87 4.76 25.82
N CYS A 6 -4.85 3.79 25.10
CA CYS A 6 -4.07 3.72 24.06
C CYS A 6 -4.36 4.72 23.10
N PRO A 7 -3.54 5.52 22.78
CA PRO A 7 -3.75 6.47 21.75
C PRO A 7 -3.79 5.68 20.50
N GLY A 8 -4.48 6.09 19.57
CA GLY A 8 -4.51 5.45 18.30
C GLY A 8 -3.16 5.48 17.62
N PRO A 9 -3.07 4.95 16.43
CA PRO A 9 -1.79 4.96 15.73
C PRO A 9 -1.26 6.35 15.53
N ARG A 10 0.02 6.51 15.67
CA ARG A 10 0.65 7.80 15.49
C ARG A 10 1.03 7.96 14.04
N ARG A 11 0.74 9.10 13.46
CA ARG A 11 1.08 9.33 12.06
C ARG A 11 2.55 9.68 11.94
N LEU A 12 3.26 8.93 11.13
CA LEU A 12 4.68 9.17 10.92
C LEU A 12 4.94 10.01 9.69
N ALA A 13 4.07 9.94 8.69
CA ALA A 13 4.26 10.69 7.46
C ALA A 13 2.95 10.86 6.73
N SER A 14 2.85 11.91 5.93
CA SER A 14 1.68 12.17 5.10
C SER A 14 2.17 12.98 3.91
N PHE A 15 1.96 12.51 2.71
CA PHE A 15 2.42 13.21 1.52
C PHE A 15 1.60 12.79 0.32
N ALA A 16 1.68 13.57 -0.75
CA ALA A 16 0.95 13.30 -1.98
C ALA A 16 1.92 13.30 -3.15
N LEU A 17 1.65 12.48 -4.14
CA LEU A 17 2.50 12.37 -5.31
C LEU A 17 1.66 12.47 -6.56
N ALA A 18 2.23 13.01 -7.63
CA ALA A 18 1.53 13.06 -8.89
C ALA A 18 1.46 11.67 -9.51
N SER A 19 0.45 11.45 -10.32
CA SER A 19 0.28 10.14 -10.95
C SER A 19 1.10 10.05 -12.21
N VAL A 20 2.40 10.00 -12.06
CA VAL A 20 3.32 9.91 -13.16
C VAL A 20 4.33 8.81 -12.88
N PRO A 21 4.92 8.26 -13.92
CA PRO A 21 5.92 7.20 -13.72
C PRO A 21 7.06 7.69 -12.84
N GLY A 22 7.52 6.86 -11.98
CA GLY A 22 8.62 7.23 -11.08
C GLY A 22 8.16 7.66 -9.71
N SER A 23 6.90 8.08 -9.57
CA SER A 23 6.43 8.51 -8.26
C SER A 23 6.45 7.37 -7.26
N GLU A 24 6.33 6.12 -7.73
CA GLU A 24 6.38 5.01 -6.81
C GLU A 24 7.75 4.91 -6.12
N ARG A 25 8.80 5.39 -6.76
CA ARG A 25 10.11 5.35 -6.13
C ARG A 25 10.18 6.38 -5.02
N VAL A 26 9.56 7.52 -5.21
CA VAL A 26 9.51 8.54 -4.18
C VAL A 26 8.68 8.00 -3.01
N ALA A 27 7.60 7.29 -3.32
CA ALA A 27 6.75 6.74 -2.28
C ALA A 27 7.52 5.78 -1.39
N LEU A 28 8.22 4.82 -2.00
CA LEU A 28 8.89 3.85 -1.17
C LEU A 28 10.03 4.49 -0.38
N ALA A 29 10.70 5.50 -0.94
CA ALA A 29 11.78 6.15 -0.23
C ALA A 29 11.26 6.92 0.98
N GLN A 30 10.16 7.63 0.81
CA GLN A 30 9.60 8.39 1.93
C GLN A 30 9.01 7.48 2.99
N VAL A 31 8.40 6.39 2.60
CA VAL A 31 7.89 5.45 3.58
C VAL A 31 9.06 4.83 4.34
N ALA A 32 10.12 4.45 3.65
CA ALA A 32 11.27 3.85 4.31
C ALA A 32 11.89 4.83 5.32
N ASP A 33 12.00 6.10 4.92
CA ASP A 33 12.55 7.08 5.82
C ASP A 33 11.66 7.26 7.04
N SER A 34 10.36 7.22 6.87
CA SER A 34 9.46 7.47 7.99
C SER A 34 9.50 6.36 9.02
N VAL A 35 9.92 5.15 8.63
CA VAL A 35 9.96 4.05 9.56
C VAL A 35 11.40 3.69 9.95
N ALA A 36 12.36 4.51 9.56
CA ALA A 36 13.75 4.18 9.80
C ALA A 36 14.07 3.93 11.27
N ASP A 37 13.42 4.67 12.16
CA ASP A 37 13.74 4.54 13.58
C ASP A 37 13.07 3.33 14.21
N LEU A 38 12.28 2.60 13.49
CA LEU A 38 11.59 1.45 14.06
C LEU A 38 12.42 0.18 13.96
N ASN A 39 13.55 0.25 13.29
CA ASN A 39 14.48 -0.87 13.24
C ASN A 39 13.88 -2.15 12.69
N LEU A 40 13.17 -2.02 11.59
CA LEU A 40 12.63 -3.21 10.95
C LEU A 40 13.77 -4.08 10.46
N PRO A 41 13.65 -5.38 10.55
CA PRO A 41 14.65 -6.24 9.93
C PRO A 41 14.73 -5.93 8.44
N PRO A 42 15.91 -6.02 7.83
CA PRO A 42 16.04 -5.65 6.42
C PRO A 42 15.06 -6.37 5.49
N ARG A 43 14.77 -7.62 5.77
CA ARG A 43 13.84 -8.34 4.95
C ARG A 43 12.43 -7.74 5.04
N ARG A 44 12.01 -7.35 6.24
CA ARG A 44 10.68 -6.77 6.41
C ARG A 44 10.63 -5.38 5.76
N LEU A 45 11.71 -4.63 5.85
CA LEU A 45 11.74 -3.33 5.22
C LEU A 45 11.65 -3.49 3.70
N ASP A 46 12.35 -4.45 3.13
CA ASP A 46 12.27 -4.68 1.71
C ASP A 46 10.88 -5.09 1.29
N GLN A 47 10.21 -5.91 2.08
CA GLN A 47 8.84 -6.31 1.79
C GLN A 47 7.91 -5.10 1.82
N LEU A 48 8.09 -4.23 2.80
CA LEU A 48 7.27 -3.03 2.89
C LEU A 48 7.50 -2.14 1.68
N LYS A 49 8.75 -1.94 1.30
CA LYS A 49 9.07 -1.08 0.17
C LYS A 49 8.47 -1.65 -1.12
N THR A 50 8.55 -2.95 -1.31
CA THR A 50 8.00 -3.57 -2.50
C THR A 50 6.49 -3.41 -2.53
N ALA A 51 5.83 -3.65 -1.41
CA ALA A 51 4.38 -3.53 -1.35
C ALA A 51 3.93 -2.09 -1.61
N VAL A 52 4.65 -1.12 -1.05
CA VAL A 52 4.30 0.28 -1.24
C VAL A 52 4.48 0.66 -2.71
N ALA A 53 5.57 0.23 -3.33
CA ALA A 53 5.81 0.57 -4.73
C ALA A 53 4.73 -0.01 -5.62
N GLU A 54 4.36 -1.27 -5.38
CA GLU A 54 3.34 -1.92 -6.20
C GLU A 54 1.98 -1.28 -5.99
N ALA A 55 1.62 -0.99 -4.75
CA ALA A 55 0.33 -0.37 -4.47
C ALA A 55 0.26 1.04 -5.05
N THR A 56 1.38 1.76 -5.01
CA THR A 56 1.42 3.11 -5.56
C THR A 56 1.28 3.05 -7.08
N MET A 57 1.97 2.10 -7.73
CA MET A 57 1.83 1.99 -9.16
C MET A 57 0.41 1.62 -9.55
N ASN A 58 -0.24 0.76 -8.78
CA ASN A 58 -1.63 0.43 -9.06
C ASN A 58 -2.53 1.66 -8.91
N ALA A 59 -2.27 2.47 -7.91
CA ALA A 59 -3.06 3.69 -7.72
C ALA A 59 -2.85 4.65 -8.88
N ILE A 60 -1.62 4.77 -9.37
CA ILE A 60 -1.31 5.66 -10.48
C ILE A 60 -1.96 5.14 -11.77
N GLU A 61 -1.74 3.88 -12.06
CA GLU A 61 -2.15 3.35 -13.35
C GLU A 61 -3.60 2.97 -13.43
N HIS A 62 -4.12 2.35 -12.40
CA HIS A 62 -5.47 1.85 -12.47
C HIS A 62 -6.46 2.71 -11.71
N GLY A 63 -6.05 3.31 -10.63
CA GLY A 63 -6.92 4.21 -9.91
C GLY A 63 -7.06 5.54 -10.60
N ASN A 64 -5.92 6.20 -10.85
CA ASN A 64 -5.92 7.53 -11.42
C ASN A 64 -5.69 7.55 -12.93
N ASP A 65 -5.58 6.39 -13.55
CA ASP A 65 -5.48 6.29 -15.02
C ASP A 65 -4.33 7.11 -15.56
N ASN A 66 -3.24 7.15 -14.87
CA ASN A 66 -2.04 7.89 -15.26
C ASN A 66 -2.30 9.38 -15.49
N ARG A 67 -3.26 9.95 -14.80
CA ARG A 67 -3.55 11.37 -14.96
C ARG A 67 -2.71 12.19 -14.01
N PRO A 68 -1.78 13.00 -14.54
CA PRO A 68 -0.86 13.74 -13.65
C PRO A 68 -1.56 14.74 -12.75
N ASP A 69 -2.76 15.16 -13.13
CA ASP A 69 -3.48 16.12 -12.30
C ASP A 69 -4.16 15.48 -11.09
N LEU A 70 -4.13 14.16 -10.99
CA LEU A 70 -4.70 13.49 -9.83
C LEU A 70 -3.57 13.01 -8.95
N ALA A 71 -3.73 13.20 -7.66
CA ALA A 71 -2.68 12.84 -6.72
C ALA A 71 -2.92 11.47 -6.13
N VAL A 72 -1.85 10.86 -5.66
CA VAL A 72 -1.94 9.66 -4.85
C VAL A 72 -1.51 10.10 -3.46
N ASP A 73 -2.39 9.92 -2.47
CA ASP A 73 -2.09 10.35 -1.12
C ASP A 73 -1.59 9.18 -0.31
N ILE A 74 -0.51 9.37 0.41
CA ILE A 74 0.08 8.30 1.19
C ILE A 74 0.25 8.75 2.62
N GLU A 75 -0.18 7.91 3.57
CA GLU A 75 0.03 8.20 4.98
C GLU A 75 0.62 6.98 5.64
N VAL A 76 1.48 7.20 6.61
CA VAL A 76 2.14 6.12 7.33
C VAL A 76 1.83 6.29 8.81
N PHE A 77 1.37 5.25 9.44
CA PHE A 77 1.03 5.26 10.86
C PHE A 77 1.75 4.13 11.59
N TYR A 78 1.96 4.31 12.87
CA TYR A 78 2.58 3.28 13.70
C TYR A 78 1.77 3.12 14.97
N SER A 79 1.36 1.90 15.25
CA SER A 79 0.51 1.65 16.41
C SER A 79 1.29 1.17 17.63
N GLY A 80 2.57 0.97 17.51
CA GLY A 80 3.37 0.37 18.57
C GLY A 80 3.69 -1.09 18.25
N THR A 81 2.87 -1.72 17.44
CA THR A 81 3.13 -3.08 17.03
C THR A 81 3.00 -3.29 15.54
N GLU A 82 2.42 -2.31 14.84
CA GLU A 82 2.22 -2.45 13.41
C GLU A 82 2.48 -1.14 12.69
N ILE A 83 2.99 -1.24 11.48
CA ILE A 83 3.10 -0.10 10.60
C ILE A 83 1.94 -0.22 9.64
N ILE A 84 1.21 0.86 9.44
CA ILE A 84 0.06 0.89 8.56
C ILE A 84 0.32 1.96 7.51
N VAL A 85 0.23 1.59 6.24
CA VAL A 85 0.42 2.54 5.15
C VAL A 85 -0.87 2.58 4.37
N THR A 86 -1.40 3.77 4.14
CA THR A 86 -2.59 3.92 3.30
C THR A 86 -2.21 4.63 2.03
N ILE A 87 -2.70 4.14 0.90
CA ILE A 87 -2.41 4.70 -0.41
C ILE A 87 -3.76 4.94 -1.06
N THR A 88 -4.10 6.20 -1.30
CA THR A 88 -5.42 6.58 -1.77
C THR A 88 -5.35 7.25 -3.14
N ASP A 89 -6.13 6.74 -4.10
CA ASP A 89 -6.23 7.40 -5.38
C ASP A 89 -7.52 8.19 -5.45
N HIS A 90 -7.64 9.05 -6.44
CA HIS A 90 -8.79 9.91 -6.58
C HIS A 90 -9.41 9.76 -7.98
N GLY A 91 -9.22 8.61 -8.60
CA GLY A 91 -9.65 8.44 -9.97
C GLY A 91 -11.12 8.36 -10.19
N GLY A 92 -11.84 7.97 -9.17
CA GLY A 92 -13.29 7.90 -9.35
C GLY A 92 -13.79 6.86 -10.27
N ARG A 93 -12.96 6.03 -10.82
CA ARG A 93 -13.38 5.15 -11.78
C ARG A 93 -13.91 3.97 -11.18
N GLY A 94 -14.00 3.78 -10.07
CA GLY A 94 -14.63 2.72 -9.53
C GLY A 94 -14.31 1.49 -10.15
N GLY A 95 -13.38 1.39 -10.69
CA GLY A 95 -13.14 0.34 -11.38
C GLY A 95 -12.90 -0.75 -10.59
N PRO A 96 -13.61 -1.65 -10.68
CA PRO A 96 -13.39 -2.70 -9.97
C PRO A 96 -12.24 -3.37 -10.47
N GLY A 97 -11.83 -3.12 -11.47
CA GLY A 97 -10.88 -3.86 -12.04
C GLY A 97 -9.77 -4.26 -11.19
N TRP A 98 -9.17 -3.41 -10.47
CA TRP A 98 -8.00 -3.82 -9.75
C TRP A 98 -8.29 -4.12 -8.31
N ALA A 99 -9.34 -3.62 -7.82
CA ALA A 99 -9.55 -3.80 -6.47
C ALA A 99 -10.59 -4.74 -6.21
N GLY A 100 -11.40 -4.92 -6.94
CA GLY A 100 -12.45 -5.52 -6.65
C GLY A 100 -12.49 -6.47 -5.99
N GLU A 101 -12.88 -7.19 -6.48
CA GLU A 101 -13.05 -8.13 -5.99
C GLU A 101 -12.04 -8.64 -5.27
N GLY A 102 -11.30 -7.89 -4.95
CA GLY A 102 -10.23 -8.32 -4.36
C GLY A 102 -10.31 -9.18 -3.24
N ASP A 103 -11.31 -9.24 -2.55
CA ASP A 103 -11.21 -9.87 -1.44
C ASP A 103 -11.19 -11.25 -1.64
N ASP A 104 -11.89 -11.76 -2.40
CA ASP A 104 -11.83 -12.95 -2.68
C ASP A 104 -10.98 -13.20 -3.71
N ALA A 105 -10.27 -12.39 -4.04
CA ALA A 105 -9.52 -12.45 -5.10
C ALA A 105 -8.81 -13.66 -5.07
N GLU A 106 -8.98 -14.43 -5.95
CA GLU A 106 -8.29 -15.46 -5.92
C GLU A 106 -6.89 -15.32 -6.20
N ILE A 107 -6.06 -16.17 -5.82
CA ILE A 107 -4.68 -16.15 -6.17
C ILE A 107 -4.57 -16.27 -7.65
N PRO A 108 -3.81 -15.46 -8.30
CA PRO A 108 -3.69 -15.53 -9.74
C PRO A 108 -3.18 -16.89 -10.20
N ASP A 109 -3.67 -17.30 -11.33
CA ASP A 109 -3.22 -18.53 -11.91
C ASP A 109 -1.83 -18.33 -12.47
N LEU A 110 -0.83 -18.91 -11.90
CA LEU A 110 0.53 -18.67 -12.31
C LEU A 110 0.78 -19.13 -13.73
N ASP A 111 0.15 -20.21 -14.14
CA ASP A 111 0.37 -20.66 -15.50
C ASP A 111 -0.16 -19.64 -16.49
N ARG A 112 -1.28 -19.04 -16.21
CA ARG A 112 -1.81 -18.05 -17.11
C ARG A 112 -0.97 -16.79 -17.08
N LYS A 113 -0.43 -16.46 -15.92
CA LYS A 113 0.45 -15.32 -15.84
C LYS A 113 1.68 -15.55 -16.67
N LEU A 114 2.24 -16.73 -16.58
CA LEU A 114 3.45 -16.99 -17.32
C LEU A 114 3.18 -17.02 -18.81
N SER A 115 1.98 -17.34 -19.21
CA SER A 115 1.66 -17.31 -20.63
C SER A 115 1.29 -15.93 -21.12
N GLY A 116 1.21 -15.00 -20.23
CA GLY A 116 0.88 -13.64 -20.68
C GLY A 116 -0.59 -13.34 -20.77
N ASP A 117 -1.44 -14.28 -20.45
CA ASP A 117 -2.84 -14.02 -20.55
C ASP A 117 -3.34 -13.02 -19.56
N GLN A 118 -2.78 -12.91 -18.41
CA GLN A 118 -3.22 -11.95 -17.44
C GLN A 118 -2.19 -10.88 -17.35
N GLY A 119 -2.51 -9.71 -17.32
CA GLY A 119 -1.54 -8.65 -17.26
C GLY A 119 -0.86 -8.57 -15.93
N PRO A 120 0.04 -7.66 -15.78
CA PRO A 120 0.79 -7.50 -14.55
C PRO A 120 -0.04 -7.11 -13.36
N ARG A 121 -1.27 -6.64 -13.57
CA ARG A 121 -2.05 -6.19 -12.47
C ARG A 121 -2.28 -7.25 -11.44
N GLY A 122 -2.62 -8.45 -11.87
CA GLY A 122 -2.86 -9.49 -10.91
C GLY A 122 -1.64 -9.83 -10.10
N TRP A 123 -0.47 -9.73 -10.75
CA TRP A 123 0.75 -9.99 -10.05
C TRP A 123 1.01 -8.93 -8.97
N GLY A 124 0.69 -7.67 -9.24
CA GLY A 124 0.89 -6.61 -8.26
C GLY A 124 0.14 -6.90 -6.97
N LEU A 125 -1.14 -7.22 -7.07
CA LEU A 125 -1.91 -7.50 -5.88
C LEU A 125 -1.45 -8.78 -5.20
N PHE A 126 -1.09 -9.79 -5.99
CA PHE A 126 -0.59 -11.02 -5.44
C PHE A 126 0.68 -10.78 -4.64
N LEU A 127 1.61 -10.00 -5.19
CA LEU A 127 2.84 -9.71 -4.51
C LEU A 127 2.59 -8.92 -3.22
N ILE A 128 1.71 -7.95 -3.28
CA ILE A 128 1.42 -7.16 -2.09
C ILE A 128 0.92 -8.06 -0.99
N ARG A 129 -0.03 -8.93 -1.29
CA ARG A 129 -0.58 -9.77 -0.25
C ARG A 129 0.46 -10.69 0.37
N HIS A 130 1.48 -11.06 -0.40
CA HIS A 130 2.53 -11.91 0.13
C HIS A 130 3.64 -11.15 0.85
N MET A 131 3.67 -9.83 0.71
CA MET A 131 4.71 -9.04 1.35
C MET A 131 4.27 -8.43 2.66
N VAL A 132 2.97 -8.35 2.90
CA VAL A 132 2.46 -7.68 4.10
C VAL A 132 1.64 -8.63 4.93
N ASP A 133 1.39 -8.24 6.18
CA ASP A 133 0.60 -9.05 7.07
C ASP A 133 -0.88 -8.80 6.90
N GLY A 134 -1.26 -7.68 6.36
CA GLY A 134 -2.66 -7.39 6.10
C GLY A 134 -2.81 -6.45 4.96
N MET A 135 -3.86 -6.60 4.16
CA MET A 135 -4.16 -5.69 3.09
C MET A 135 -5.67 -5.55 3.00
N GLU A 136 -6.15 -4.31 2.98
CA GLU A 136 -7.56 -4.04 2.81
C GLU A 136 -7.74 -3.02 1.72
N VAL A 137 -8.75 -3.15 0.91
CA VAL A 137 -9.04 -2.18 -0.12
C VAL A 137 -10.45 -1.67 0.12
N THR A 138 -10.60 -0.36 0.21
CA THR A 138 -11.92 0.24 0.42
C THR A 138 -12.18 1.28 -0.66
N ALA A 139 -13.42 1.51 -0.96
CA ALA A 139 -13.81 2.52 -1.92
C ALA A 139 -14.83 3.42 -1.27
N GLU A 140 -14.61 4.73 -1.37
CA GLU A 140 -15.51 5.65 -0.79
C GLU A 140 -15.69 6.75 -1.75
N GLY A 141 -16.84 6.90 -2.35
CA GLY A 141 -17.06 7.93 -3.35
C GLY A 141 -16.15 7.71 -4.51
N GLU A 142 -15.33 8.70 -4.78
CA GLU A 142 -14.41 8.61 -5.88
C GLU A 142 -13.03 8.23 -5.44
N HIS A 143 -12.85 7.74 -4.25
CA HIS A 143 -11.53 7.42 -3.75
C HIS A 143 -11.43 5.93 -3.52
N HIS A 144 -10.25 5.38 -3.77
CA HIS A 144 -9.97 3.99 -3.42
C HIS A 144 -8.76 4.00 -2.55
N THR A 145 -8.78 3.32 -1.43
CA THR A 145 -7.66 3.28 -0.50
C THR A 145 -7.21 1.84 -0.29
N VAL A 146 -5.91 1.64 -0.44
CA VAL A 146 -5.29 0.37 -0.10
C VAL A 146 -4.61 0.58 1.24
N ARG A 147 -4.92 -0.27 2.21
CA ARG A 147 -4.31 -0.17 3.53
C ARG A 147 -3.44 -1.39 3.72
N LEU A 148 -2.17 -1.16 3.94
CA LEU A 148 -1.19 -2.22 4.13
C LEU A 148 -0.76 -2.25 5.58
N THR A 149 -0.67 -3.42 6.18
CA THR A 149 -0.26 -3.54 7.58
C THR A 149 0.91 -4.49 7.68
N ILE A 150 1.96 -4.06 8.36
CA ILE A 150 3.11 -4.90 8.61
C ILE A 150 3.41 -4.89 10.09
N ARG A 151 3.53 -6.05 10.68
CA ARG A 151 3.83 -6.15 12.09
C ARG A 151 5.29 -5.87 12.32
N THR A 152 5.58 -5.19 13.39
CA THR A 152 6.96 -4.88 13.74
C THR A 152 7.39 -5.81 14.87
N PRO A 153 8.69 -5.99 15.05
CA PRO A 153 9.15 -6.78 16.18
C PRO A 153 8.72 -6.13 17.47
N VAL A 154 8.46 -6.93 18.47
CA VAL A 154 8.02 -6.41 19.73
C VAL A 154 9.24 -5.83 20.43
N PRO A 155 9.19 -4.58 20.85
CA PRO A 155 10.34 -3.98 21.48
C PRO A 155 10.70 -4.72 22.74
N GLY A 156 11.93 -4.95 22.94
CA GLY A 156 12.38 -5.58 24.12
C GLY A 156 12.13 -7.04 24.17
N GLY A 157 11.56 -7.58 23.13
CA GLY A 157 11.17 -8.97 23.12
C GLY A 157 12.23 -9.87 22.73
#